data_05fdff9d3bf90d4fcbeda6e62f36115e
#
_entry.id   05fdff9d3bf90d4fcbeda6e62f36115e
#
_cell.length_a   1.000
_cell.length_b   1.000
_cell.length_c   1.000
_cell.angle_alpha   90.00
_cell.angle_beta   90.00
_cell.angle_gamma   90.00
#
_symmetry.space_group_name_H-M   'P 1'
#
loop_
_entity.id
_entity.type
_entity.pdbx_description
1 polymer ?
#
loop_
_entity_poly.entity_id
_entity_poly.type
_entity_poly.pdbx_seq_one_letter_code
_entity_poly.pdbx_strand_id
1 'polypeptide(L)'
;MRARAGNGVAEIQKDVPVPISTTSTWKALQEHVHDVKKMHLRDLIQDEARVEGMVKEHDGMYVDFSRQCATEETMKLLLELAETSQLRQKIQAMFEGQHINATEDRAVLHTALRAPRNKSIVVDGRNVTPDVHLVLDQIKEFSEKVRNGEWLGATGKPLKDVVAVGIGGSFLGPLFVHTALRTNPEAALGAQGRQLRFLANVDPVDVARALNGLDPETTLVVVVSKTFTTAETMLNARTVRTWITTELGKDAVAKHMVAVSTNLKLVKAFGINPENAFAFWDWVGGRYSVCSAVGILPLALQYGFDTCEKFLRGANSVDEHFLNTPFEDNIPVLLGLLSIWNVSFLGYPARAILPYCQALAKLAPHIQQVSMESNGKGVAIDGTRLPYECGEIDFGEPGTNGQHSFYQLIHQGRVVPCDFIGVVKSQQSVYLKGEIVSNHDELMCNFFAQADALACGKSEIELRAESVPDHLIPHKSFTGNRPSTSILLPSLDAYTTGQILSLYEARVAVQGFVWGINSFDQWGVELGKVLASRIRTTMNRARTENKKLSSGDGFNPSTMKMINRYLEGKAQLLYPEPKDVFPCDIINSDECRPPTSYV
;
A
#
# COMPACT_ATOMS: atom_id res chain seq x y z
N MET A 1 -48.15 39.41 -29.84
CA MET A 1 -46.86 39.87 -29.29
C MET A 1 -46.69 39.31 -27.89
N ARG A 2 -45.86 38.31 -27.71
CA ARG A 2 -45.34 37.83 -26.41
C ARG A 2 -43.85 37.55 -26.60
N ALA A 3 -43.03 38.32 -25.93
CA ALA A 3 -41.60 38.22 -25.91
C ALA A 3 -41.18 36.94 -25.19
N ARG A 4 -40.32 36.14 -25.79
CA ARG A 4 -39.59 35.04 -25.18
C ARG A 4 -38.34 35.64 -24.51
N ALA A 5 -38.27 35.54 -23.19
CA ALA A 5 -37.03 35.77 -22.47
C ALA A 5 -36.07 34.59 -22.71
N GLY A 6 -34.93 34.88 -23.28
CA GLY A 6 -33.85 33.92 -23.41
C GLY A 6 -33.10 33.80 -22.08
N ASN A 7 -33.14 32.62 -21.47
CA ASN A 7 -32.21 32.25 -20.39
C ASN A 7 -30.85 31.94 -21.02
N GLY A 8 -29.93 32.90 -20.95
CA GLY A 8 -28.51 32.64 -21.22
C GLY A 8 -27.92 31.87 -20.06
N VAL A 9 -27.80 30.57 -20.19
CA VAL A 9 -26.92 29.77 -19.35
C VAL A 9 -25.51 30.10 -19.82
N ALA A 10 -24.76 30.84 -19.01
CA ALA A 10 -23.33 31.00 -19.25
C ALA A 10 -22.68 29.61 -19.15
N GLU A 11 -22.23 29.07 -20.29
CA GLU A 11 -21.29 27.97 -20.30
C GLU A 11 -20.03 28.41 -19.54
N ILE A 12 -19.83 27.85 -18.35
CA ILE A 12 -18.54 27.93 -17.65
C ILE A 12 -17.58 27.19 -18.56
N GLN A 13 -16.76 27.93 -19.32
CA GLN A 13 -15.58 27.36 -19.95
C GLN A 13 -14.78 26.70 -18.84
N LYS A 14 -14.76 25.37 -18.80
CA LYS A 14 -13.79 24.61 -18.01
C LYS A 14 -12.42 24.95 -18.60
N ASP A 15 -11.66 25.80 -17.92
CA ASP A 15 -10.26 25.99 -18.28
C ASP A 15 -9.58 24.62 -18.31
N VAL A 16 -9.17 24.21 -19.49
CA VAL A 16 -8.40 22.97 -19.66
C VAL A 16 -7.11 23.17 -18.90
N PRO A 17 -6.81 22.33 -17.89
CA PRO A 17 -5.60 22.51 -17.09
C PRO A 17 -4.38 22.52 -18.01
N VAL A 18 -3.56 23.56 -17.91
CA VAL A 18 -2.31 23.64 -18.66
C VAL A 18 -1.39 22.51 -18.20
N PRO A 19 -0.90 21.63 -19.10
CA PRO A 19 -0.02 20.54 -18.70
C PRO A 19 1.19 21.07 -17.94
N ILE A 20 1.50 20.50 -16.76
CA ILE A 20 2.56 20.98 -15.87
C ILE A 20 3.90 21.12 -16.59
N SER A 21 4.21 20.27 -17.55
CA SER A 21 5.44 20.28 -18.34
C SER A 21 5.58 21.49 -19.27
N THR A 22 4.53 22.25 -19.50
CA THR A 22 4.56 23.46 -20.34
C THR A 22 4.82 24.73 -19.56
N THR A 23 4.77 24.65 -18.22
CA THR A 23 4.96 25.78 -17.32
C THR A 23 6.41 26.27 -17.30
N SER A 24 6.62 27.55 -16.96
CA SER A 24 7.96 28.11 -16.83
C SER A 24 8.77 27.42 -15.74
N THR A 25 8.15 27.07 -14.61
CA THR A 25 8.81 26.40 -13.49
C THR A 25 9.31 25.02 -13.86
N TRP A 26 8.52 24.23 -14.61
CA TRP A 26 8.96 22.92 -15.11
C TRP A 26 10.19 23.06 -16.04
N LYS A 27 10.16 24.03 -16.94
CA LYS A 27 11.28 24.31 -17.86
C LYS A 27 12.52 24.77 -17.10
N ALA A 28 12.36 25.61 -16.08
CA ALA A 28 13.47 26.03 -15.22
C ALA A 28 14.13 24.84 -14.51
N LEU A 29 13.35 23.87 -14.01
CA LEU A 29 13.86 22.62 -13.45
C LEU A 29 14.57 21.75 -14.50
N GLN A 30 14.08 21.71 -15.75
CA GLN A 30 14.75 21.01 -16.85
C GLN A 30 16.10 21.63 -17.22
N GLU A 31 16.25 22.93 -17.08
CA GLU A 31 17.53 23.63 -17.27
C GLU A 31 18.44 23.43 -16.05
N HIS A 32 17.90 23.61 -14.85
CA HIS A 32 18.64 23.51 -13.60
C HIS A 32 19.26 22.12 -13.37
N VAL A 33 18.60 21.05 -13.81
CA VAL A 33 19.13 19.69 -13.65
C VAL A 33 20.48 19.47 -14.33
N HIS A 34 20.79 20.23 -15.39
CA HIS A 34 22.09 20.15 -16.06
C HIS A 34 23.25 20.64 -15.17
N ASP A 35 22.99 21.60 -14.30
CA ASP A 35 24.01 22.10 -13.37
C ASP A 35 24.12 21.17 -12.15
N VAL A 36 23.00 20.69 -11.62
CA VAL A 36 23.01 19.72 -10.51
C VAL A 36 23.72 18.41 -10.89
N LYS A 37 23.59 17.93 -12.13
CA LYS A 37 24.31 16.75 -12.61
C LYS A 37 25.82 16.88 -12.65
N LYS A 38 26.36 18.10 -12.57
CA LYS A 38 27.82 18.39 -12.48
C LYS A 38 28.33 18.39 -11.04
N MET A 39 27.42 18.45 -10.05
CA MET A 39 27.76 18.49 -8.63
C MET A 39 27.88 17.07 -8.07
N HIS A 40 28.59 16.96 -6.95
CA HIS A 40 28.73 15.69 -6.26
C HIS A 40 28.20 15.77 -4.83
N LEU A 41 27.44 14.75 -4.39
CA LEU A 41 26.90 14.67 -3.03
C LEU A 41 27.99 14.75 -1.96
N ARG A 42 29.18 14.20 -2.23
CA ARG A 42 30.34 14.31 -1.32
C ARG A 42 30.63 15.75 -0.92
N ASP A 43 30.46 16.69 -1.84
CA ASP A 43 30.71 18.11 -1.60
C ASP A 43 29.47 18.77 -0.98
N LEU A 44 28.29 18.46 -1.48
CA LEU A 44 27.03 19.05 -1.02
C LEU A 44 26.72 18.73 0.45
N ILE A 45 27.11 17.57 0.97
CA ILE A 45 26.89 17.20 2.37
C ILE A 45 27.90 17.83 3.34
N GLN A 46 28.92 18.53 2.86
CA GLN A 46 29.86 19.32 3.70
C GLN A 46 29.31 20.69 4.04
N ASP A 47 28.30 21.17 3.33
CA ASP A 47 27.67 22.46 3.60
C ASP A 47 26.66 22.30 4.77
N GLU A 48 27.10 22.73 5.95
CA GLU A 48 26.30 22.59 7.19
C GLU A 48 24.97 23.34 7.09
N ALA A 49 24.94 24.54 6.50
CA ALA A 49 23.70 25.32 6.37
C ALA A 49 22.70 24.64 5.45
N ARG A 50 23.18 24.06 4.33
CA ARG A 50 22.34 23.25 3.44
C ARG A 50 21.80 22.00 4.16
N VAL A 51 22.65 21.28 4.89
CA VAL A 51 22.24 20.08 5.63
C VAL A 51 21.17 20.42 6.66
N GLU A 52 21.36 21.49 7.43
CA GLU A 52 20.38 21.97 8.41
C GLU A 52 19.02 22.31 7.76
N GLY A 53 19.03 22.96 6.60
CA GLY A 53 17.82 23.27 5.81
C GLY A 53 17.09 22.04 5.25
N MET A 54 17.81 20.93 5.09
CA MET A 54 17.29 19.66 4.54
C MET A 54 16.97 18.59 5.59
N VAL A 55 16.79 19.01 6.82
CA VAL A 55 16.34 18.17 7.93
C VAL A 55 15.01 18.70 8.43
N LYS A 56 14.04 17.81 8.64
CA LYS A 56 12.74 18.15 9.21
C LYS A 56 12.35 17.13 10.28
N GLU A 57 11.57 17.61 11.24
CA GLU A 57 11.05 16.77 12.30
C GLU A 57 9.55 17.01 12.51
N HIS A 58 8.80 15.95 12.70
CA HIS A 58 7.39 16.03 13.06
C HIS A 58 7.04 14.91 14.04
N ASP A 59 6.61 15.29 15.24
CA ASP A 59 6.07 14.39 16.26
C ASP A 59 6.98 13.16 16.50
N GLY A 60 8.28 13.45 16.67
CA GLY A 60 9.34 12.47 16.91
C GLY A 60 9.89 11.75 15.67
N MET A 61 9.29 11.91 14.51
CA MET A 61 9.81 11.40 13.25
C MET A 61 10.82 12.40 12.68
N TYR A 62 12.09 12.00 12.61
CA TYR A 62 13.20 12.77 12.06
C TYR A 62 13.48 12.35 10.62
N VAL A 63 13.50 13.30 9.69
CA VAL A 63 13.70 13.06 8.27
C VAL A 63 14.83 13.91 7.73
N ASP A 64 15.90 13.26 7.29
CA ASP A 64 17.07 13.86 6.65
C ASP A 64 17.07 13.51 5.16
N PHE A 65 16.89 14.51 4.32
CA PHE A 65 17.02 14.42 2.86
C PHE A 65 18.20 15.19 2.30
N SER A 66 19.19 15.53 3.13
CA SER A 66 20.41 16.23 2.74
C SER A 66 21.26 15.44 1.74
N ARG A 67 21.10 14.11 1.70
CA ARG A 67 21.73 13.22 0.71
C ARG A 67 20.93 13.09 -0.60
N GLN A 68 20.02 14.03 -0.88
CA GLN A 68 19.42 14.17 -2.21
C GLN A 68 20.32 15.03 -3.11
N CYS A 69 20.38 14.68 -4.41
CA CYS A 69 21.08 15.49 -5.43
C CYS A 69 20.27 16.75 -5.72
N ALA A 70 20.19 17.63 -4.74
CA ALA A 70 19.39 18.85 -4.75
C ALA A 70 20.14 19.98 -4.02
N THR A 71 20.03 21.20 -4.52
CA THR A 71 20.55 22.42 -3.90
C THR A 71 19.41 23.22 -3.27
N GLU A 72 19.71 24.32 -2.59
CA GLU A 72 18.69 25.27 -2.12
C GLU A 72 17.84 25.80 -3.30
N GLU A 73 18.47 26.13 -4.44
CA GLU A 73 17.74 26.54 -5.64
C GLU A 73 16.84 25.42 -6.19
N THR A 74 17.29 24.16 -6.13
CA THR A 74 16.44 23.01 -6.49
C THR A 74 15.18 22.97 -5.61
N MET A 75 15.32 23.11 -4.30
CA MET A 75 14.20 23.09 -3.36
C MET A 75 13.25 24.25 -3.60
N LYS A 76 13.77 25.44 -3.86
CA LYS A 76 12.97 26.62 -4.21
C LYS A 76 12.15 26.39 -5.48
N LEU A 77 12.77 25.92 -6.56
CA LEU A 77 12.06 25.60 -7.81
C LEU A 77 11.02 24.49 -7.63
N LEU A 78 11.27 23.50 -6.79
CA LEU A 78 10.30 22.45 -6.47
C LEU A 78 9.10 22.98 -5.66
N LEU A 79 9.32 23.91 -4.74
CA LEU A 79 8.25 24.59 -4.02
C LEU A 79 7.43 25.49 -4.97
N GLU A 80 8.08 26.20 -5.90
CA GLU A 80 7.39 26.94 -6.95
C GLU A 80 6.57 26.02 -7.88
N LEU A 81 7.07 24.80 -8.16
CA LEU A 81 6.34 23.79 -8.91
C LEU A 81 5.08 23.32 -8.15
N ALA A 82 5.17 23.16 -6.84
CA ALA A 82 4.02 22.83 -6.00
C ALA A 82 2.93 23.91 -6.09
N GLU A 83 3.30 25.18 -5.98
CA GLU A 83 2.36 26.30 -6.13
C GLU A 83 1.79 26.36 -7.55
N THR A 84 2.63 26.21 -8.58
CA THR A 84 2.23 26.21 -10.00
C THR A 84 1.22 25.08 -10.29
N SER A 85 1.39 23.93 -9.63
CA SER A 85 0.49 22.78 -9.77
C SER A 85 -0.81 22.91 -8.96
N GLN A 86 -1.00 24.01 -8.22
CA GLN A 86 -2.12 24.22 -7.30
C GLN A 86 -2.20 23.12 -6.23
N LEU A 87 -1.06 22.66 -5.73
CA LEU A 87 -0.99 21.54 -4.80
C LEU A 87 -1.81 21.79 -3.53
N ARG A 88 -1.80 23.01 -2.98
CA ARG A 88 -2.57 23.38 -1.78
C ARG A 88 -4.05 23.14 -1.98
N GLN A 89 -4.60 23.61 -3.10
CA GLN A 89 -6.01 23.48 -3.44
C GLN A 89 -6.40 22.00 -3.64
N LYS A 90 -5.52 21.20 -4.25
CA LYS A 90 -5.75 19.75 -4.47
C LYS A 90 -5.73 18.96 -3.16
N ILE A 91 -4.81 19.28 -2.25
CA ILE A 91 -4.79 18.69 -0.90
C ILE A 91 -6.10 19.07 -0.17
N GLN A 92 -6.47 20.32 -0.21
CA GLN A 92 -7.70 20.81 0.42
C GLN A 92 -8.95 20.10 -0.14
N ALA A 93 -9.04 20.00 -1.48
CA ALA A 93 -10.13 19.31 -2.16
C ALA A 93 -10.26 17.83 -1.72
N MET A 94 -9.11 17.13 -1.52
CA MET A 94 -9.10 15.78 -0.99
C MET A 94 -9.69 15.72 0.42
N PHE A 95 -9.24 16.56 1.33
CA PHE A 95 -9.71 16.57 2.72
C PHE A 95 -11.16 17.06 2.89
N GLU A 96 -11.64 17.89 1.96
CA GLU A 96 -13.01 18.38 1.93
C GLU A 96 -14.00 17.42 1.26
N GLY A 97 -13.55 16.27 0.78
CA GLY A 97 -14.40 15.26 0.17
C GLY A 97 -14.90 15.60 -1.24
N GLN A 98 -14.16 16.42 -1.98
CA GLN A 98 -14.46 16.66 -3.38
C GLN A 98 -14.15 15.41 -4.22
N HIS A 99 -14.86 15.22 -5.35
CA HIS A 99 -14.71 14.07 -6.23
C HIS A 99 -13.43 14.14 -7.08
N ILE A 100 -12.28 14.05 -6.40
CA ILE A 100 -10.97 14.13 -7.04
C ILE A 100 -10.57 12.87 -7.81
N ASN A 101 -11.20 11.73 -7.56
CA ASN A 101 -11.11 10.54 -8.41
C ASN A 101 -12.09 10.72 -9.60
N ALA A 102 -11.68 11.52 -10.57
CA ALA A 102 -12.55 12.00 -11.65
C ALA A 102 -13.02 10.89 -12.61
N THR A 103 -12.27 9.80 -12.78
CA THR A 103 -12.63 8.71 -13.70
C THR A 103 -13.69 7.77 -13.12
N GLU A 104 -13.87 7.74 -11.80
CA GLU A 104 -14.89 6.96 -11.11
C GLU A 104 -15.95 7.84 -10.44
N ASP A 105 -15.82 9.18 -10.54
CA ASP A 105 -16.69 10.19 -9.90
C ASP A 105 -16.87 9.94 -8.39
N ARG A 106 -15.75 9.90 -7.65
CA ARG A 106 -15.72 9.61 -6.23
C ARG A 106 -14.82 10.56 -5.44
N ALA A 107 -15.18 10.81 -4.21
CA ALA A 107 -14.28 11.40 -3.24
C ALA A 107 -13.13 10.43 -2.88
N VAL A 108 -12.08 10.95 -2.27
CA VAL A 108 -10.93 10.18 -1.77
C VAL A 108 -10.67 10.58 -0.33
N LEU A 109 -11.13 9.77 0.61
CA LEU A 109 -11.20 10.13 2.02
C LEU A 109 -10.67 9.04 2.97
N HIS A 110 -9.58 8.37 2.58
CA HIS A 110 -8.88 7.49 3.53
C HIS A 110 -8.45 8.22 4.81
N THR A 111 -8.24 9.55 4.75
CA THR A 111 -7.96 10.40 5.91
C THR A 111 -9.15 10.52 6.88
N ALA A 112 -10.39 10.45 6.40
CA ALA A 112 -11.57 10.46 7.25
C ALA A 112 -11.69 9.24 8.16
N LEU A 113 -11.08 8.10 7.77
CA LEU A 113 -11.09 6.86 8.56
C LEU A 113 -10.37 6.99 9.92
N ARG A 114 -9.51 7.99 10.06
CA ARG A 114 -8.67 8.24 11.24
C ARG A 114 -8.83 9.65 11.82
N ALA A 115 -9.80 10.40 11.27
CA ALA A 115 -10.12 11.73 11.76
C ALA A 115 -10.76 11.69 13.16
N PRO A 116 -10.53 12.69 14.01
CA PRO A 116 -11.17 12.78 15.32
C PRO A 116 -12.70 12.85 15.22
N ARG A 117 -13.40 12.33 16.23
CA ARG A 117 -14.88 12.29 16.29
C ARG A 117 -15.57 13.64 16.11
N ASN A 118 -14.93 14.72 16.52
CA ASN A 118 -15.47 16.08 16.46
C ASN A 118 -15.21 16.79 15.12
N LYS A 119 -14.44 16.16 14.20
CA LYS A 119 -14.18 16.71 12.86
C LYS A 119 -15.38 16.45 11.96
N SER A 120 -15.87 17.47 11.26
CA SER A 120 -16.92 17.31 10.26
C SER A 120 -16.29 17.22 8.87
N ILE A 121 -16.51 16.09 8.19
CA ILE A 121 -16.07 15.85 6.81
C ILE A 121 -17.30 15.52 5.99
N VAL A 122 -17.56 16.32 4.95
CA VAL A 122 -18.82 16.26 4.20
C VAL A 122 -18.57 15.73 2.79
N VAL A 123 -19.31 14.68 2.42
CA VAL A 123 -19.35 14.13 1.05
C VAL A 123 -20.80 14.16 0.59
N ASP A 124 -21.08 14.76 -0.55
CA ASP A 124 -22.43 14.86 -1.13
C ASP A 124 -23.48 15.38 -0.14
N GLY A 125 -23.09 16.39 0.66
CA GLY A 125 -23.97 17.00 1.66
C GLY A 125 -24.15 16.20 2.96
N ARG A 126 -23.48 15.04 3.10
CA ARG A 126 -23.56 14.19 4.30
C ARG A 126 -22.23 14.20 5.07
N ASN A 127 -22.28 14.45 6.37
CA ASN A 127 -21.11 14.27 7.24
C ASN A 127 -20.83 12.77 7.41
N VAL A 128 -19.65 12.30 6.97
CA VAL A 128 -19.27 10.88 7.00
C VAL A 128 -18.57 10.46 8.30
N THR A 129 -18.08 11.41 9.10
CA THR A 129 -17.36 11.11 10.35
C THR A 129 -18.17 10.28 11.35
N PRO A 130 -19.47 10.55 11.60
CA PRO A 130 -20.27 9.72 12.49
C PRO A 130 -20.39 8.27 12.02
N ASP A 131 -20.50 8.03 10.71
CA ASP A 131 -20.60 6.69 10.15
C ASP A 131 -19.30 5.90 10.34
N VAL A 132 -18.15 6.57 10.15
CA VAL A 132 -16.82 5.97 10.39
C VAL A 132 -16.69 5.52 11.84
N HIS A 133 -17.03 6.42 12.77
CA HIS A 133 -16.93 6.11 14.19
C HIS A 133 -17.95 5.06 14.65
N LEU A 134 -19.12 4.99 14.04
CA LEU A 134 -20.08 3.91 14.28
C LEU A 134 -19.47 2.54 13.93
N VAL A 135 -18.80 2.43 12.79
CA VAL A 135 -18.13 1.17 12.39
C VAL A 135 -16.95 0.85 13.32
N LEU A 136 -16.17 1.85 13.74
CA LEU A 136 -15.09 1.65 14.71
C LEU A 136 -15.62 1.16 16.07
N ASP A 137 -16.74 1.71 16.54
CA ASP A 137 -17.41 1.28 17.77
C ASP A 137 -17.94 -0.16 17.65
N GLN A 138 -18.51 -0.53 16.50
CA GLN A 138 -18.92 -1.92 16.21
C GLN A 138 -17.74 -2.88 16.23
N ILE A 139 -16.61 -2.49 15.63
CA ILE A 139 -15.37 -3.29 15.66
C ILE A 139 -14.87 -3.45 17.09
N LYS A 140 -14.86 -2.37 17.87
CA LYS A 140 -14.46 -2.40 19.27
C LYS A 140 -15.30 -3.40 20.05
N GLU A 141 -16.62 -3.22 20.04
CA GLU A 141 -17.54 -4.08 20.75
C GLU A 141 -17.42 -5.55 20.34
N PHE A 142 -17.37 -5.83 19.03
CA PHE A 142 -17.25 -7.19 18.53
C PHE A 142 -15.91 -7.83 18.90
N SER A 143 -14.81 -7.12 18.69
CA SER A 143 -13.47 -7.65 19.02
C SER A 143 -13.31 -7.90 20.52
N GLU A 144 -13.83 -7.02 21.37
CA GLU A 144 -13.85 -7.22 22.83
C GLU A 144 -14.66 -8.47 23.22
N LYS A 145 -15.87 -8.67 22.68
CA LYS A 145 -16.69 -9.88 22.93
C LYS A 145 -15.96 -11.15 22.54
N VAL A 146 -15.29 -11.17 21.38
CA VAL A 146 -14.51 -12.33 20.93
C VAL A 146 -13.31 -12.56 21.86
N ARG A 147 -12.61 -11.51 22.21
CA ARG A 147 -11.40 -11.60 23.03
C ARG A 147 -11.67 -11.97 24.47
N ASN A 148 -12.78 -11.54 25.04
CA ASN A 148 -13.20 -11.83 26.40
C ASN A 148 -13.94 -13.19 26.53
N GLY A 149 -14.20 -13.88 25.41
CA GLY A 149 -14.92 -15.15 25.39
C GLY A 149 -16.43 -15.04 25.59
N GLU A 150 -17.00 -13.86 25.36
CA GLU A 150 -18.46 -13.65 25.32
C GLU A 150 -19.05 -14.09 23.97
N TRP A 151 -18.27 -13.98 22.91
CA TRP A 151 -18.60 -14.56 21.60
C TRP A 151 -17.89 -15.90 21.46
N LEU A 152 -18.69 -16.98 21.43
CA LEU A 152 -18.19 -18.36 21.36
C LEU A 152 -18.42 -18.97 19.97
N GLY A 153 -17.55 -19.90 19.59
CA GLY A 153 -17.73 -20.76 18.42
C GLY A 153 -18.94 -21.67 18.53
N ALA A 154 -19.22 -22.43 17.48
CA ALA A 154 -20.39 -23.34 17.39
C ALA A 154 -20.41 -24.41 18.50
N THR A 155 -19.25 -24.85 18.97
CA THR A 155 -19.07 -25.84 20.04
C THR A 155 -19.00 -25.23 21.44
N GLY A 156 -19.16 -23.92 21.58
CA GLY A 156 -19.03 -23.20 22.86
C GLY A 156 -17.60 -22.92 23.28
N LYS A 157 -16.60 -23.16 22.41
CA LYS A 157 -15.19 -22.81 22.68
C LYS A 157 -14.92 -21.34 22.33
N PRO A 158 -14.01 -20.65 23.07
CA PRO A 158 -13.53 -19.31 22.71
C PRO A 158 -12.80 -19.33 21.36
N LEU A 159 -13.02 -18.31 20.53
CA LEU A 159 -12.33 -18.10 19.26
C LEU A 159 -11.03 -17.31 19.51
N LYS A 160 -9.89 -17.93 19.24
CA LYS A 160 -8.56 -17.36 19.51
C LYS A 160 -7.72 -17.17 18.25
N ASP A 161 -7.97 -17.98 17.22
CA ASP A 161 -7.28 -17.90 15.95
C ASP A 161 -8.14 -17.12 14.93
N VAL A 162 -7.51 -16.28 14.13
CA VAL A 162 -8.18 -15.47 13.11
C VAL A 162 -7.54 -15.73 11.75
N VAL A 163 -8.36 -16.02 10.75
CA VAL A 163 -7.94 -16.10 9.34
C VAL A 163 -8.60 -14.96 8.56
N ALA A 164 -7.81 -13.99 8.12
CA ALA A 164 -8.27 -12.89 7.27
C ALA A 164 -8.13 -13.30 5.80
N VAL A 165 -9.25 -13.39 5.08
CA VAL A 165 -9.30 -13.78 3.67
C VAL A 165 -9.53 -12.55 2.82
N GLY A 166 -8.52 -12.14 2.04
CA GLY A 166 -8.58 -10.95 1.19
C GLY A 166 -7.34 -10.83 0.32
N ILE A 167 -7.40 -10.08 -0.78
CA ILE A 167 -6.31 -9.93 -1.75
C ILE A 167 -5.97 -8.45 -1.98
N GLY A 168 -4.74 -8.16 -2.42
CA GLY A 168 -4.30 -6.81 -2.75
C GLY A 168 -4.39 -5.87 -1.54
N GLY A 169 -5.14 -4.77 -1.65
CA GLY A 169 -5.33 -3.81 -0.57
C GLY A 169 -6.02 -4.37 0.68
N SER A 170 -6.80 -5.43 0.53
CA SER A 170 -7.41 -6.15 1.65
C SER A 170 -6.43 -7.07 2.40
N PHE A 171 -5.18 -7.14 1.95
CA PHE A 171 -4.15 -8.02 2.51
C PHE A 171 -2.86 -7.26 2.86
N LEU A 172 -2.29 -6.50 1.91
CA LEU A 172 -0.93 -5.95 2.04
C LEU A 172 -0.81 -4.94 3.18
N GLY A 173 -1.77 -4.02 3.31
CA GLY A 173 -1.79 -3.06 4.41
C GLY A 173 -1.94 -3.72 5.79
N PRO A 174 -2.97 -4.56 6.00
CA PRO A 174 -3.13 -5.31 7.25
C PRO A 174 -1.92 -6.21 7.60
N LEU A 175 -1.31 -6.88 6.61
CA LEU A 175 -0.11 -7.68 6.80
C LEU A 175 1.09 -6.82 7.21
N PHE A 176 1.26 -5.64 6.61
CA PHE A 176 2.31 -4.70 7.00
C PHE A 176 2.18 -4.33 8.47
N VAL A 177 1.01 -3.85 8.89
CA VAL A 177 0.76 -3.45 10.29
C VAL A 177 0.93 -4.63 11.25
N HIS A 178 0.38 -5.81 10.91
CA HIS A 178 0.57 -7.02 11.71
C HIS A 178 2.05 -7.39 11.87
N THR A 179 2.83 -7.31 10.80
CA THR A 179 4.28 -7.60 10.85
C THR A 179 5.03 -6.59 11.72
N ALA A 180 4.66 -5.31 11.62
CA ALA A 180 5.25 -4.24 12.42
C ALA A 180 4.99 -4.38 13.93
N LEU A 181 3.81 -4.87 14.30
CA LEU A 181 3.38 -4.95 15.69
C LEU A 181 3.68 -6.29 16.37
N ARG A 182 3.90 -7.35 15.61
CA ARG A 182 3.98 -8.72 16.14
C ARG A 182 5.02 -8.92 17.24
N THR A 183 6.13 -8.17 17.18
CA THR A 183 7.22 -8.24 18.15
C THR A 183 7.31 -7.00 19.06
N ASN A 184 6.41 -6.02 18.88
CA ASN A 184 6.32 -4.89 19.81
C ASN A 184 5.84 -5.39 21.18
N PRO A 185 6.52 -5.06 22.30
CA PRO A 185 6.20 -5.63 23.62
C PRO A 185 4.75 -5.41 24.07
N GLU A 186 4.20 -4.21 23.87
CA GLU A 186 2.83 -3.89 24.25
C GLU A 186 1.81 -4.65 23.39
N ALA A 187 1.97 -4.61 22.05
CA ALA A 187 1.09 -5.30 21.12
C ALA A 187 1.16 -6.83 21.32
N ALA A 188 2.37 -7.39 21.54
CA ALA A 188 2.56 -8.81 21.79
C ALA A 188 1.87 -9.28 23.07
N LEU A 189 1.86 -8.46 24.12
CA LEU A 189 1.10 -8.75 25.34
C LEU A 189 -0.40 -8.82 25.05
N GLY A 190 -0.94 -7.87 24.29
CA GLY A 190 -2.33 -7.90 23.82
C GLY A 190 -2.67 -9.12 22.96
N ALA A 191 -1.70 -9.63 22.20
CA ALA A 191 -1.88 -10.79 21.31
C ALA A 191 -1.66 -12.15 22.00
N GLN A 192 -1.38 -12.20 23.30
CA GLN A 192 -1.05 -13.45 23.99
C GLN A 192 -2.14 -14.51 23.84
N GLY A 193 -1.77 -15.71 23.40
CA GLY A 193 -2.69 -16.82 23.17
C GLY A 193 -3.57 -16.69 21.91
N ARG A 194 -3.29 -15.71 21.04
CA ARG A 194 -4.01 -15.44 19.81
C ARG A 194 -3.10 -15.47 18.59
N GLN A 195 -3.68 -15.77 17.43
CA GLN A 195 -2.94 -15.83 16.18
C GLN A 195 -3.76 -15.25 15.04
N LEU A 196 -3.20 -14.27 14.32
CA LEU A 196 -3.74 -13.76 13.06
C LEU A 196 -2.96 -14.33 11.89
N ARG A 197 -3.66 -14.92 10.94
CA ARG A 197 -3.13 -15.39 9.66
C ARG A 197 -3.86 -14.75 8.52
N PHE A 198 -3.19 -14.67 7.37
CA PHE A 198 -3.76 -14.13 6.14
C PHE A 198 -3.83 -15.22 5.08
N LEU A 199 -4.92 -15.23 4.33
CA LEU A 199 -5.12 -16.05 3.14
C LEU A 199 -5.43 -15.11 1.98
N ALA A 200 -4.46 -14.90 1.10
CA ALA A 200 -4.55 -13.91 0.04
C ALA A 200 -4.45 -14.53 -1.36
N ASN A 201 -3.51 -15.43 -1.57
CA ASN A 201 -3.32 -16.04 -2.86
C ASN A 201 -4.33 -17.19 -3.07
N VAL A 202 -4.81 -17.32 -4.30
CA VAL A 202 -5.68 -18.42 -4.69
C VAL A 202 -4.91 -19.74 -4.87
N ASP A 203 -3.58 -19.73 -4.79
CA ASP A 203 -2.76 -20.92 -4.79
C ASP A 203 -3.14 -21.82 -3.60
N PRO A 204 -3.43 -23.11 -3.84
CA PRO A 204 -3.74 -24.07 -2.76
C PRO A 204 -2.66 -24.16 -1.67
N VAL A 205 -1.41 -23.85 -2.00
CA VAL A 205 -0.31 -23.80 -1.01
C VAL A 205 -0.55 -22.70 0.03
N ASP A 206 -1.14 -21.57 -0.36
CA ASP A 206 -1.48 -20.50 0.59
C ASP A 206 -2.60 -20.91 1.54
N VAL A 207 -3.60 -21.62 1.03
CA VAL A 207 -4.65 -22.25 1.88
C VAL A 207 -4.03 -23.22 2.89
N ALA A 208 -3.17 -24.13 2.41
CA ALA A 208 -2.51 -25.09 3.28
C ALA A 208 -1.68 -24.41 4.38
N ARG A 209 -0.92 -23.35 4.05
CA ARG A 209 -0.14 -22.56 5.02
C ARG A 209 -1.02 -21.81 6.01
N ALA A 210 -2.11 -21.22 5.53
CA ALA A 210 -3.01 -20.44 6.38
C ALA A 210 -3.74 -21.31 7.41
N LEU A 211 -4.13 -22.54 7.02
CA LEU A 211 -4.92 -23.43 7.88
C LEU A 211 -4.10 -24.44 8.67
N ASN A 212 -2.82 -24.67 8.32
CA ASN A 212 -1.99 -25.68 8.98
C ASN A 212 -1.92 -25.49 10.50
N GLY A 213 -2.34 -26.51 11.25
CA GLY A 213 -2.31 -26.52 12.72
C GLY A 213 -3.41 -25.68 13.39
N LEU A 214 -4.37 -25.12 12.64
CA LEU A 214 -5.55 -24.48 13.20
C LEU A 214 -6.63 -25.51 13.52
N ASP A 215 -7.40 -25.23 14.59
CA ASP A 215 -8.59 -25.96 14.99
C ASP A 215 -9.83 -25.19 14.52
N PRO A 216 -10.72 -25.79 13.67
CA PRO A 216 -11.95 -25.12 13.24
C PRO A 216 -12.81 -24.63 14.41
N GLU A 217 -12.84 -25.37 15.53
CA GLU A 217 -13.66 -25.03 16.71
C GLU A 217 -13.23 -23.71 17.38
N THR A 218 -11.97 -23.28 17.19
CA THR A 218 -11.40 -22.07 17.82
C THR A 218 -11.00 -20.99 16.83
N THR A 219 -11.34 -21.16 15.55
CA THR A 219 -10.95 -20.25 14.47
C THR A 219 -12.11 -19.35 14.03
N LEU A 220 -11.86 -18.04 13.94
CA LEU A 220 -12.74 -17.04 13.34
C LEU A 220 -12.19 -16.65 11.95
N VAL A 221 -13.06 -16.55 10.96
CA VAL A 221 -12.70 -16.14 9.60
C VAL A 221 -13.28 -14.77 9.29
N VAL A 222 -12.43 -13.85 8.83
CA VAL A 222 -12.82 -12.51 8.37
C VAL A 222 -12.71 -12.47 6.84
N VAL A 223 -13.84 -12.45 6.15
CA VAL A 223 -13.89 -12.38 4.67
C VAL A 223 -13.92 -10.92 4.25
N VAL A 224 -12.84 -10.45 3.61
CA VAL A 224 -12.67 -9.06 3.22
C VAL A 224 -12.82 -8.89 1.71
N SER A 225 -13.98 -8.41 1.27
CA SER A 225 -14.25 -8.11 -0.15
C SER A 225 -15.33 -7.06 -0.29
N LYS A 226 -14.97 -5.88 -0.84
CA LYS A 226 -15.87 -4.73 -0.97
C LYS A 226 -17.19 -5.10 -1.66
N THR A 227 -17.10 -5.72 -2.82
CA THR A 227 -18.26 -6.14 -3.63
C THR A 227 -18.78 -7.55 -3.29
N PHE A 228 -17.99 -8.32 -2.53
CA PHE A 228 -18.23 -9.74 -2.26
C PHE A 228 -18.28 -10.61 -3.54
N THR A 229 -17.56 -10.18 -4.58
CA THR A 229 -17.52 -10.83 -5.91
C THR A 229 -16.12 -11.09 -6.43
N THR A 230 -15.06 -10.64 -5.72
CA THR A 230 -13.66 -10.85 -6.13
C THR A 230 -13.38 -12.35 -6.21
N ALA A 231 -13.08 -12.84 -7.41
CA ALA A 231 -13.04 -14.27 -7.71
C ALA A 231 -12.09 -15.06 -6.79
N GLU A 232 -10.88 -14.56 -6.58
CA GLU A 232 -9.85 -15.18 -5.75
C GLU A 232 -10.28 -15.23 -4.28
N THR A 233 -10.75 -14.10 -3.77
CA THR A 233 -11.22 -13.99 -2.38
C THR A 233 -12.41 -14.91 -2.12
N MET A 234 -13.39 -14.94 -3.04
CA MET A 234 -14.58 -15.78 -2.86
C MET A 234 -14.28 -17.25 -3.02
N LEU A 235 -13.31 -17.64 -3.86
CA LEU A 235 -12.87 -19.04 -3.94
C LEU A 235 -12.20 -19.46 -2.62
N ASN A 236 -11.28 -18.67 -2.10
CA ASN A 236 -10.62 -18.92 -0.81
C ASN A 236 -11.64 -18.95 0.34
N ALA A 237 -12.58 -18.00 0.36
CA ALA A 237 -13.64 -17.96 1.38
C ALA A 237 -14.52 -19.21 1.38
N ARG A 238 -14.89 -19.72 0.18
CA ARG A 238 -15.65 -21.00 0.06
C ARG A 238 -14.81 -22.18 0.54
N THR A 239 -13.53 -22.22 0.21
CA THR A 239 -12.62 -23.29 0.67
C THR A 239 -12.54 -23.32 2.20
N VAL A 240 -12.35 -22.16 2.83
CA VAL A 240 -12.30 -22.07 4.31
C VAL A 240 -13.67 -22.35 4.93
N ARG A 241 -14.76 -21.89 4.31
CA ARG A 241 -16.12 -22.24 4.74
C ARG A 241 -16.33 -23.75 4.73
N THR A 242 -15.92 -24.43 3.67
CA THR A 242 -16.01 -25.89 3.57
C THR A 242 -15.19 -26.57 4.67
N TRP A 243 -13.98 -26.07 4.95
CA TRP A 243 -13.16 -26.58 6.05
C TRP A 243 -13.88 -26.48 7.40
N ILE A 244 -14.52 -25.33 7.71
CA ILE A 244 -15.31 -25.16 8.94
C ILE A 244 -16.55 -26.07 8.94
N THR A 245 -17.32 -26.07 7.85
CA THR A 245 -18.62 -26.80 7.83
C THR A 245 -18.48 -28.29 7.76
N THR A 246 -17.36 -28.81 7.26
CA THR A 246 -17.08 -30.26 7.27
C THR A 246 -16.96 -30.79 8.69
N GLU A 247 -16.36 -30.04 9.59
CA GLU A 247 -16.15 -30.45 10.98
C GLU A 247 -17.29 -30.04 11.90
N LEU A 248 -17.89 -28.86 11.69
CA LEU A 248 -18.81 -28.24 12.63
C LEU A 248 -20.26 -28.13 12.14
N GLY A 249 -20.53 -28.51 10.87
CA GLY A 249 -21.86 -28.37 10.25
C GLY A 249 -22.12 -26.94 9.71
N LYS A 250 -23.21 -26.81 8.93
CA LYS A 250 -23.57 -25.58 8.22
C LYS A 250 -23.81 -24.38 9.13
N ASP A 251 -24.44 -24.60 10.26
CA ASP A 251 -24.82 -23.53 11.20
C ASP A 251 -23.63 -22.87 11.86
N ALA A 252 -22.44 -23.49 11.80
CA ALA A 252 -21.21 -22.96 12.31
C ALA A 252 -20.78 -21.65 11.58
N VAL A 253 -21.18 -21.46 10.31
CA VAL A 253 -20.84 -20.25 9.54
C VAL A 253 -21.27 -18.98 10.27
N ALA A 254 -22.45 -18.95 10.86
CA ALA A 254 -22.97 -17.79 11.59
C ALA A 254 -22.13 -17.41 12.83
N LYS A 255 -21.37 -18.35 13.40
CA LYS A 255 -20.52 -18.15 14.59
C LYS A 255 -19.05 -17.95 14.25
N HIS A 256 -18.58 -18.55 13.16
CA HIS A 256 -17.16 -18.63 12.80
C HIS A 256 -16.77 -17.73 11.64
N MET A 257 -17.73 -17.10 10.94
CA MET A 257 -17.40 -16.23 9.79
C MET A 257 -18.07 -14.87 9.92
N VAL A 258 -17.29 -13.82 9.65
CA VAL A 258 -17.72 -12.43 9.59
C VAL A 258 -17.24 -11.82 8.28
N ALA A 259 -17.83 -10.71 7.86
CA ALA A 259 -17.50 -10.08 6.59
C ALA A 259 -17.11 -8.62 6.74
N VAL A 260 -16.19 -8.16 5.90
CA VAL A 260 -15.97 -6.73 5.63
C VAL A 260 -16.43 -6.47 4.20
N SER A 261 -17.62 -5.91 4.05
CA SER A 261 -18.27 -5.74 2.74
C SER A 261 -19.40 -4.73 2.79
N THR A 262 -19.70 -4.12 1.64
CA THR A 262 -20.90 -3.30 1.44
C THR A 262 -22.07 -4.09 0.87
N ASN A 263 -21.85 -5.31 0.38
CA ASN A 263 -22.86 -6.14 -0.27
C ASN A 263 -23.53 -7.14 0.70
N LEU A 264 -24.42 -6.63 1.54
CA LEU A 264 -25.10 -7.44 2.55
C LEU A 264 -25.97 -8.57 1.96
N LYS A 265 -26.48 -8.41 0.72
CA LYS A 265 -27.25 -9.43 0.04
C LYS A 265 -26.40 -10.68 -0.22
N LEU A 266 -25.19 -10.50 -0.78
CA LEU A 266 -24.27 -11.61 -1.05
C LEU A 266 -23.66 -12.18 0.24
N VAL A 267 -23.39 -11.34 1.24
CA VAL A 267 -22.94 -11.78 2.57
C VAL A 267 -23.96 -12.75 3.19
N LYS A 268 -25.26 -12.39 3.18
CA LYS A 268 -26.35 -13.25 3.67
C LYS A 268 -26.47 -14.53 2.85
N ALA A 269 -26.40 -14.45 1.53
CA ALA A 269 -26.47 -15.63 0.65
C ALA A 269 -25.29 -16.59 0.87
N PHE A 270 -24.14 -16.08 1.30
CA PHE A 270 -22.96 -16.88 1.66
C PHE A 270 -23.14 -17.64 2.99
N GLY A 271 -24.10 -17.26 3.81
CA GLY A 271 -24.38 -17.86 5.12
C GLY A 271 -23.86 -17.04 6.31
N ILE A 272 -23.24 -15.88 6.08
CA ILE A 272 -22.81 -14.98 7.15
C ILE A 272 -23.99 -14.12 7.59
N ASN A 273 -24.19 -13.97 8.92
CA ASN A 273 -25.20 -13.06 9.44
C ASN A 273 -24.84 -11.61 9.05
N PRO A 274 -25.73 -10.86 8.37
CA PRO A 274 -25.48 -9.46 8.00
C PRO A 274 -25.15 -8.53 9.17
N GLU A 275 -25.59 -8.85 10.40
CA GLU A 275 -25.20 -8.11 11.61
C GLU A 275 -23.70 -8.23 11.94
N ASN A 276 -23.05 -9.26 11.43
CA ASN A 276 -21.61 -9.50 11.53
C ASN A 276 -20.86 -9.01 10.28
N ALA A 277 -21.43 -8.10 9.53
CA ALA A 277 -20.79 -7.45 8.40
C ALA A 277 -20.42 -6.02 8.77
N PHE A 278 -19.14 -5.71 8.56
CA PHE A 278 -18.56 -4.40 8.85
C PHE A 278 -18.42 -3.62 7.55
N ALA A 279 -19.00 -2.43 7.50
CA ALA A 279 -19.02 -1.61 6.31
C ALA A 279 -17.71 -0.83 6.11
N PHE A 280 -17.46 -0.45 4.88
CA PHE A 280 -16.57 0.64 4.50
C PHE A 280 -17.11 1.28 3.21
N TRP A 281 -16.49 2.36 2.73
CA TRP A 281 -17.13 3.25 1.77
C TRP A 281 -16.46 3.20 0.41
N ASP A 282 -17.16 3.65 -0.62
CA ASP A 282 -16.64 3.72 -2.00
C ASP A 282 -15.56 4.79 -2.19
N TRP A 283 -15.55 5.83 -1.35
CA TRP A 283 -14.48 6.82 -1.27
C TRP A 283 -13.19 6.31 -0.59
N VAL A 284 -13.11 5.02 -0.23
CA VAL A 284 -11.90 4.34 0.22
C VAL A 284 -11.39 3.43 -0.89
N GLY A 285 -10.24 3.78 -1.47
CA GLY A 285 -9.51 2.91 -2.40
C GLY A 285 -8.93 1.68 -1.69
N GLY A 286 -8.85 0.54 -2.38
CA GLY A 286 -8.35 -0.72 -1.79
C GLY A 286 -6.98 -0.59 -1.12
N ARG A 287 -6.00 -0.01 -1.81
CA ARG A 287 -4.63 0.19 -1.29
C ARG A 287 -4.51 1.23 -0.16
N TYR A 288 -5.56 2.02 0.07
CA TYR A 288 -5.68 3.00 1.16
C TYR A 288 -6.62 2.55 2.28
N SER A 289 -7.02 1.27 2.31
CA SER A 289 -8.12 0.81 3.17
C SER A 289 -7.71 0.27 4.53
N VAL A 290 -6.43 0.21 4.87
CA VAL A 290 -5.97 -0.42 6.13
C VAL A 290 -6.56 0.22 7.39
N CYS A 291 -6.83 1.53 7.37
CA CYS A 291 -7.48 2.25 8.48
C CYS A 291 -9.01 2.04 8.55
N SER A 292 -9.62 1.34 7.59
CA SER A 292 -11.04 0.93 7.64
C SER A 292 -11.21 -0.42 8.34
N ALA A 293 -12.44 -0.94 8.34
CA ALA A 293 -12.74 -2.29 8.83
C ALA A 293 -11.84 -3.38 8.19
N VAL A 294 -11.32 -3.12 6.98
CA VAL A 294 -10.42 -4.01 6.25
C VAL A 294 -9.18 -4.40 7.08
N GLY A 295 -8.55 -3.43 7.74
CA GLY A 295 -7.39 -3.68 8.60
C GLY A 295 -7.75 -3.69 10.08
N ILE A 296 -8.60 -2.74 10.52
CA ILE A 296 -8.87 -2.54 11.95
C ILE A 296 -9.57 -3.75 12.56
N LEU A 297 -10.49 -4.42 11.88
CA LEU A 297 -11.17 -5.60 12.44
C LEU A 297 -10.20 -6.76 12.73
N PRO A 298 -9.42 -7.29 11.78
CA PRO A 298 -8.49 -8.38 12.08
C PRO A 298 -7.39 -7.97 13.06
N LEU A 299 -6.92 -6.71 13.04
CA LEU A 299 -5.91 -6.21 13.96
C LEU A 299 -6.47 -6.05 15.39
N ALA A 300 -7.71 -5.57 15.55
CA ALA A 300 -8.36 -5.47 16.86
C ALA A 300 -8.63 -6.85 17.47
N LEU A 301 -9.03 -7.83 16.65
CA LEU A 301 -9.15 -9.23 17.08
C LEU A 301 -7.81 -9.80 17.59
N GLN A 302 -6.71 -9.41 16.98
CA GLN A 302 -5.36 -9.88 17.36
C GLN A 302 -4.80 -9.13 18.56
N TYR A 303 -4.81 -7.78 18.53
CA TYR A 303 -4.05 -6.94 19.45
C TYR A 303 -4.90 -6.20 20.48
N GLY A 304 -6.22 -6.14 20.29
CA GLY A 304 -7.14 -5.27 21.02
C GLY A 304 -7.34 -3.92 20.32
N PHE A 305 -8.48 -3.30 20.59
CA PHE A 305 -8.87 -2.06 19.90
C PHE A 305 -7.99 -0.87 20.27
N ASP A 306 -7.49 -0.78 21.50
CA ASP A 306 -6.62 0.32 21.94
C ASP A 306 -5.33 0.42 21.12
N THR A 307 -4.77 -0.71 20.69
CA THR A 307 -3.62 -0.75 19.79
C THR A 307 -3.98 -0.17 18.42
N CYS A 308 -5.16 -0.50 17.91
CA CYS A 308 -5.66 0.06 16.66
C CYS A 308 -5.93 1.57 16.76
N GLU A 309 -6.47 2.04 17.87
CA GLU A 309 -6.70 3.47 18.10
C GLU A 309 -5.38 4.26 18.12
N LYS A 310 -4.32 3.72 18.75
CA LYS A 310 -2.97 4.32 18.70
C LYS A 310 -2.46 4.41 17.25
N PHE A 311 -2.63 3.36 16.46
CA PHE A 311 -2.27 3.33 15.04
C PHE A 311 -3.02 4.41 14.24
N LEU A 312 -4.33 4.52 14.41
CA LEU A 312 -5.13 5.54 13.74
C LEU A 312 -4.71 6.96 14.14
N ARG A 313 -4.39 7.19 15.42
CA ARG A 313 -3.91 8.50 15.90
C ARG A 313 -2.56 8.87 15.30
N GLY A 314 -1.63 7.93 15.19
CA GLY A 314 -0.33 8.16 14.55
C GLY A 314 -0.49 8.54 13.07
N ALA A 315 -1.36 7.86 12.35
CA ALA A 315 -1.66 8.21 10.96
C ALA A 315 -2.33 9.60 10.84
N ASN A 316 -3.26 9.93 11.75
CA ASN A 316 -3.90 11.25 11.79
C ASN A 316 -2.91 12.39 12.10
N SER A 317 -1.90 12.17 12.93
CA SER A 317 -0.85 13.16 13.20
C SER A 317 -0.18 13.64 11.90
N VAL A 318 0.14 12.71 11.01
CA VAL A 318 0.73 13.06 9.71
C VAL A 318 -0.30 13.68 8.76
N ASP A 319 -1.57 13.28 8.81
CA ASP A 319 -2.63 13.94 8.03
C ASP A 319 -2.80 15.41 8.40
N GLU A 320 -2.81 15.74 9.69
CA GLU A 320 -2.90 17.11 10.17
C GLU A 320 -1.63 17.91 9.78
N HIS A 321 -0.46 17.31 9.83
CA HIS A 321 0.78 17.89 9.35
C HIS A 321 0.72 18.16 7.83
N PHE A 322 0.26 17.20 7.04
CA PHE A 322 0.12 17.31 5.60
C PHE A 322 -0.85 18.42 5.17
N LEU A 323 -1.98 18.55 5.89
CA LEU A 323 -3.00 19.54 5.57
C LEU A 323 -2.58 20.96 5.97
N ASN A 324 -1.97 21.14 7.16
CA ASN A 324 -1.87 22.42 7.83
C ASN A 324 -0.49 23.07 7.78
N THR A 325 0.59 22.27 7.55
CA THR A 325 1.96 22.79 7.58
C THR A 325 2.32 23.51 6.28
N PRO A 326 3.03 24.64 6.32
CA PRO A 326 3.62 25.28 5.14
C PRO A 326 4.49 24.30 4.34
N PHE A 327 4.54 24.43 3.01
CA PHE A 327 5.20 23.44 2.14
C PHE A 327 6.69 23.27 2.43
N GLU A 328 7.38 24.33 2.82
CA GLU A 328 8.80 24.33 3.19
C GLU A 328 9.13 23.48 4.41
N ASP A 329 8.13 23.17 5.24
CA ASP A 329 8.28 22.33 6.44
C ASP A 329 7.41 21.07 6.38
N ASN A 330 6.66 20.87 5.30
CA ASN A 330 5.71 19.77 5.13
C ASN A 330 6.41 18.52 4.60
N ILE A 331 6.73 17.59 5.48
CA ILE A 331 7.52 16.39 5.16
C ILE A 331 6.94 15.59 3.98
N PRO A 332 5.64 15.20 3.96
CA PRO A 332 5.04 14.52 2.81
C PRO A 332 5.20 15.29 1.49
N VAL A 333 5.02 16.61 1.51
CA VAL A 333 5.17 17.47 0.33
C VAL A 333 6.61 17.46 -0.16
N LEU A 334 7.57 17.71 0.71
CA LEU A 334 9.00 17.72 0.37
C LEU A 334 9.45 16.39 -0.22
N LEU A 335 9.06 15.25 0.39
CA LEU A 335 9.40 13.92 -0.12
C LEU A 335 8.72 13.62 -1.46
N GLY A 336 7.49 14.07 -1.67
CA GLY A 336 6.79 13.94 -2.94
C GLY A 336 7.47 14.74 -4.05
N LEU A 337 7.87 15.98 -3.77
CA LEU A 337 8.57 16.84 -4.71
C LEU A 337 9.97 16.30 -5.07
N LEU A 338 10.70 15.77 -4.08
CA LEU A 338 12.00 15.12 -4.32
C LEU A 338 11.85 13.83 -5.15
N SER A 339 10.76 13.09 -5.01
CA SER A 339 10.46 11.96 -5.90
C SER A 339 10.26 12.42 -7.34
N ILE A 340 9.50 13.51 -7.55
CA ILE A 340 9.29 14.09 -8.88
C ILE A 340 10.63 14.55 -9.48
N TRP A 341 11.47 15.18 -8.67
CA TRP A 341 12.82 15.57 -9.07
C TRP A 341 13.65 14.39 -9.54
N ASN A 342 13.66 13.31 -8.75
CA ASN A 342 14.39 12.09 -9.08
C ASN A 342 13.87 11.42 -10.36
N VAL A 343 12.56 11.29 -10.53
CA VAL A 343 11.95 10.58 -11.66
C VAL A 343 11.96 11.43 -12.93
N SER A 344 11.33 12.60 -12.88
CA SER A 344 11.04 13.39 -14.08
C SER A 344 12.20 14.22 -14.58
N PHE A 345 13.17 14.58 -13.70
CA PHE A 345 14.29 15.46 -14.07
C PHE A 345 15.65 14.75 -14.03
N LEU A 346 15.97 14.02 -12.96
CA LEU A 346 17.20 13.24 -12.89
C LEU A 346 17.13 11.95 -13.70
N GLY A 347 15.93 11.41 -13.95
CA GLY A 347 15.69 10.23 -14.77
C GLY A 347 15.93 8.92 -14.00
N TYR A 348 15.67 8.88 -12.70
CA TYR A 348 15.80 7.68 -11.87
C TYR A 348 14.44 6.98 -11.74
N PRO A 349 14.20 5.87 -12.47
CA PRO A 349 12.87 5.26 -12.58
C PRO A 349 12.47 4.38 -11.41
N ALA A 350 13.35 4.17 -10.44
CA ALA A 350 13.13 3.26 -9.32
C ALA A 350 13.48 3.92 -7.99
N ARG A 351 12.91 3.39 -6.91
CA ARG A 351 13.23 3.74 -5.53
C ARG A 351 13.34 2.47 -4.69
N ALA A 352 14.37 2.38 -3.86
CA ALA A 352 14.52 1.30 -2.89
C ALA A 352 14.06 1.74 -1.51
N ILE A 353 13.15 1.00 -0.88
CA ILE A 353 12.67 1.19 0.49
C ILE A 353 13.42 0.20 1.39
N LEU A 354 14.31 0.72 2.21
CA LEU A 354 15.32 -0.04 2.95
C LEU A 354 15.17 0.14 4.47
N PRO A 355 14.19 -0.54 5.09
CA PRO A 355 14.02 -0.45 6.53
C PRO A 355 15.12 -1.22 7.27
N TYR A 356 15.90 -0.54 8.10
CA TYR A 356 16.82 -1.15 9.05
C TYR A 356 16.06 -1.51 10.34
N CYS A 357 15.01 -2.28 10.13
CA CYS A 357 14.11 -2.80 11.15
C CYS A 357 13.36 -4.01 10.57
N GLN A 358 13.62 -5.21 11.08
CA GLN A 358 13.01 -6.44 10.55
C GLN A 358 11.47 -6.44 10.68
N ALA A 359 10.94 -5.75 11.67
CA ALA A 359 9.49 -5.61 11.84
C ALA A 359 8.82 -4.82 10.70
N LEU A 360 9.59 -4.06 9.90
CA LEU A 360 9.11 -3.36 8.70
C LEU A 360 9.27 -4.18 7.41
N ALA A 361 9.52 -5.49 7.48
CA ALA A 361 9.74 -6.34 6.29
C ALA A 361 8.58 -6.34 5.28
N LYS A 362 7.38 -5.95 5.67
CA LYS A 362 6.21 -5.84 4.79
C LYS A 362 5.87 -4.40 4.38
N LEU A 363 6.68 -3.43 4.76
CA LEU A 363 6.50 -2.05 4.33
C LEU A 363 6.69 -1.90 2.81
N ALA A 364 7.84 -2.32 2.26
CA ALA A 364 8.11 -2.22 0.83
C ALA A 364 7.03 -2.91 -0.03
N PRO A 365 6.59 -4.15 0.24
CA PRO A 365 5.47 -4.77 -0.48
C PRO A 365 4.15 -3.99 -0.40
N HIS A 366 3.86 -3.32 0.72
CA HIS A 366 2.68 -2.47 0.85
C HIS A 366 2.81 -1.20 0.02
N ILE A 367 3.96 -0.52 0.10
CA ILE A 367 4.19 0.72 -0.64
C ILE A 367 4.28 0.46 -2.15
N GLN A 368 4.75 -0.70 -2.60
CA GLN A 368 4.65 -1.11 -4.01
C GLN A 368 3.22 -0.95 -4.53
N GLN A 369 2.22 -1.43 -3.78
CA GLN A 369 0.83 -1.26 -4.21
C GLN A 369 0.39 0.21 -4.09
N VAL A 370 0.64 0.87 -2.96
CA VAL A 370 0.21 2.26 -2.75
C VAL A 370 0.76 3.18 -3.84
N SER A 371 2.04 3.07 -4.17
CA SER A 371 2.73 3.94 -5.12
C SER A 371 2.50 3.51 -6.57
N MET A 372 2.82 2.26 -6.92
CA MET A 372 2.83 1.82 -8.31
C MET A 372 1.43 1.69 -8.91
N GLU A 373 0.43 1.26 -8.13
CA GLU A 373 -0.96 1.22 -8.58
C GLU A 373 -1.57 2.63 -8.67
N SER A 374 -1.14 3.56 -7.82
CA SER A 374 -1.60 4.95 -7.85
C SER A 374 -0.97 5.73 -9.02
N ASN A 375 0.36 5.71 -9.14
CA ASN A 375 1.10 6.62 -10.00
C ASN A 375 1.68 5.95 -11.26
N GLY A 376 1.48 4.64 -11.44
CA GLY A 376 1.82 3.92 -12.67
C GLY A 376 0.86 4.27 -13.82
N LYS A 377 0.84 5.52 -14.24
CA LYS A 377 -0.10 6.06 -15.22
C LYS A 377 0.64 6.62 -16.45
N GLY A 378 0.05 6.52 -17.63
CA GLY A 378 0.58 7.11 -18.86
C GLY A 378 -0.30 8.23 -19.42
N VAL A 379 -1.32 8.65 -18.66
CA VAL A 379 -2.34 9.59 -19.09
C VAL A 379 -2.66 10.56 -17.97
N ALA A 380 -2.77 11.84 -18.30
CA ALA A 380 -3.20 12.88 -17.38
C ALA A 380 -4.71 12.75 -17.06
N ILE A 381 -5.16 13.45 -16.03
CA ILE A 381 -6.56 13.42 -15.57
C ILE A 381 -7.55 13.89 -16.65
N ASP A 382 -7.11 14.69 -17.61
CA ASP A 382 -7.90 15.17 -18.76
C ASP A 382 -7.92 14.20 -19.96
N GLY A 383 -7.24 13.05 -19.84
CA GLY A 383 -7.14 12.03 -20.89
C GLY A 383 -5.98 12.22 -21.87
N THR A 384 -5.16 13.25 -21.74
CA THR A 384 -3.98 13.46 -22.61
C THR A 384 -2.82 12.53 -22.21
N ARG A 385 -2.03 12.09 -23.20
CA ARG A 385 -0.82 11.31 -22.90
C ARG A 385 0.24 12.20 -22.27
N LEU A 386 0.89 11.67 -21.25
CA LEU A 386 1.98 12.38 -20.56
C LEU A 386 3.21 12.47 -21.49
N PRO A 387 3.80 13.67 -21.65
CA PRO A 387 5.05 13.86 -22.39
C PRO A 387 6.29 13.70 -21.51
N TYR A 388 6.15 13.20 -20.28
CA TYR A 388 7.22 13.00 -19.29
C TYR A 388 6.99 11.69 -18.54
N GLU A 389 8.05 11.19 -17.91
CA GLU A 389 7.99 10.00 -17.07
C GLU A 389 7.39 10.34 -15.70
N CYS A 390 6.51 9.47 -15.22
CA CYS A 390 5.91 9.52 -13.88
C CYS A 390 5.80 8.12 -13.27
N GLY A 391 5.68 8.06 -11.94
CA GLY A 391 5.65 6.81 -11.20
C GLY A 391 7.05 6.21 -10.99
N GLU A 392 7.23 5.57 -9.86
CA GLU A 392 8.48 4.90 -9.45
C GLU A 392 8.27 3.39 -9.44
N ILE A 393 9.32 2.64 -9.71
CA ILE A 393 9.36 1.19 -9.45
C ILE A 393 9.86 1.03 -8.02
N ASP A 394 8.95 0.79 -7.10
CA ASP A 394 9.29 0.56 -5.70
C ASP A 394 9.66 -0.88 -5.43
N PHE A 395 10.77 -1.10 -4.73
CA PHE A 395 11.19 -2.39 -4.22
C PHE A 395 11.98 -2.20 -2.92
N GLY A 396 12.24 -3.27 -2.20
CA GLY A 396 13.09 -3.16 -1.02
C GLY A 396 13.03 -4.39 -0.14
N GLU A 397 14.02 -4.47 0.73
CA GLU A 397 14.20 -5.49 1.75
C GLU A 397 14.78 -4.86 3.01
N PRO A 398 14.55 -5.44 4.19
CA PRO A 398 15.21 -4.96 5.39
C PRO A 398 16.74 -5.01 5.30
N GLY A 399 17.41 -3.95 5.77
CA GLY A 399 18.81 -4.03 6.15
C GLY A 399 18.96 -4.92 7.40
N THR A 400 20.04 -5.67 7.55
CA THR A 400 21.22 -5.77 6.66
C THR A 400 21.07 -6.77 5.50
N ASN A 401 19.97 -7.54 5.44
CA ASN A 401 19.79 -8.59 4.42
C ASN A 401 19.91 -8.05 3.00
N GLY A 402 19.29 -6.89 2.71
CA GLY A 402 19.38 -6.24 1.41
C GLY A 402 20.82 -5.98 0.95
N GLN A 403 21.74 -5.66 1.89
CA GLN A 403 23.16 -5.44 1.59
C GLN A 403 23.83 -6.67 0.97
N HIS A 404 23.39 -7.86 1.37
CA HIS A 404 23.91 -9.15 0.90
C HIS A 404 23.10 -9.71 -0.29
N SER A 405 22.22 -8.89 -0.89
CA SER A 405 21.36 -9.29 -2.00
C SER A 405 21.59 -8.39 -3.24
N PHE A 406 21.08 -7.18 -3.23
CA PHE A 406 21.03 -6.30 -4.40
C PHE A 406 21.85 -5.00 -4.28
N TYR A 407 22.52 -4.73 -3.17
CA TYR A 407 23.26 -3.47 -2.98
C TYR A 407 24.44 -3.32 -3.95
N GLN A 408 25.00 -4.41 -4.48
CA GLN A 408 25.99 -4.35 -5.54
C GLN A 408 25.52 -3.50 -6.72
N LEU A 409 24.25 -3.65 -7.14
CA LEU A 409 23.67 -2.87 -8.22
C LEU A 409 23.57 -1.39 -7.85
N ILE A 410 23.06 -1.06 -6.64
CA ILE A 410 22.83 0.33 -6.24
C ILE A 410 24.12 1.07 -5.89
N HIS A 411 25.24 0.37 -5.60
CA HIS A 411 26.53 0.98 -5.37
C HIS A 411 27.35 1.20 -6.66
N GLN A 412 27.37 0.25 -7.59
CA GLN A 412 28.21 0.31 -8.78
C GLN A 412 27.44 0.29 -10.10
N GLY A 413 26.17 -0.14 -10.09
CA GLY A 413 25.35 -0.20 -11.28
C GLY A 413 24.51 1.07 -11.47
N ARG A 414 23.19 0.88 -11.61
CA ARG A 414 22.24 1.97 -11.82
C ARG A 414 22.07 2.79 -10.55
N VAL A 415 21.87 4.10 -10.74
CA VAL A 415 21.45 4.97 -9.63
C VAL A 415 20.00 4.65 -9.27
N VAL A 416 19.78 4.36 -8.00
CA VAL A 416 18.46 4.11 -7.42
C VAL A 416 18.37 4.95 -6.14
N PRO A 417 17.52 5.98 -6.08
CA PRO A 417 17.21 6.67 -4.85
C PRO A 417 16.76 5.71 -3.75
N CYS A 418 17.24 5.91 -2.53
CA CYS A 418 16.97 5.02 -1.42
C CYS A 418 16.27 5.75 -0.27
N ASP A 419 15.24 5.14 0.31
CA ASP A 419 14.66 5.54 1.59
C ASP A 419 15.17 4.60 2.68
N PHE A 420 16.11 5.06 3.50
CA PHE A 420 16.59 4.35 4.69
C PHE A 420 15.66 4.65 5.86
N ILE A 421 15.13 3.62 6.53
CA ILE A 421 14.22 3.80 7.66
C ILE A 421 14.79 3.07 8.86
N GLY A 422 15.17 3.82 9.90
CA GLY A 422 15.72 3.31 11.15
C GLY A 422 14.83 3.61 12.35
N VAL A 423 15.14 2.98 13.47
CA VAL A 423 14.49 3.24 14.76
C VAL A 423 15.55 3.50 15.82
N VAL A 424 15.35 4.51 16.69
CA VAL A 424 16.27 4.80 17.78
C VAL A 424 16.25 3.68 18.81
N LYS A 425 15.05 3.22 19.18
CA LYS A 425 14.86 2.15 20.18
C LYS A 425 14.27 0.92 19.51
N SER A 426 15.02 -0.19 19.55
CA SER A 426 14.53 -1.48 19.06
C SER A 426 13.35 -1.99 19.89
N GLN A 427 12.44 -2.73 19.24
CA GLN A 427 11.37 -3.47 19.93
C GLN A 427 11.91 -4.56 20.86
N GLN A 428 13.11 -5.09 20.56
CA GLN A 428 13.76 -6.15 21.33
C GLN A 428 15.19 -5.73 21.66
N SER A 429 15.62 -5.98 22.89
CA SER A 429 16.99 -5.75 23.34
C SER A 429 17.76 -7.06 23.33
N VAL A 430 18.81 -7.13 22.53
CA VAL A 430 19.76 -8.24 22.52
C VAL A 430 21.17 -7.68 22.63
N TYR A 431 21.86 -8.06 23.71
CA TYR A 431 23.25 -7.71 23.93
C TYR A 431 23.99 -8.94 24.46
N LEU A 432 25.04 -9.33 23.77
CA LEU A 432 25.88 -10.46 24.15
C LEU A 432 27.12 -9.95 24.90
N LYS A 433 27.35 -10.47 26.13
CA LYS A 433 28.51 -10.09 26.94
C LYS A 433 29.81 -10.44 26.22
N GLY A 434 30.66 -9.44 26.05
CA GLY A 434 31.95 -9.55 25.36
C GLY A 434 31.95 -8.97 23.94
N GLU A 435 30.82 -8.65 23.39
CA GLU A 435 30.72 -7.90 22.14
C GLU A 435 30.91 -6.40 22.38
N ILE A 436 31.40 -5.67 21.35
CA ILE A 436 31.69 -4.24 21.42
C ILE A 436 30.38 -3.43 21.38
N VAL A 437 29.40 -3.90 20.62
CA VAL A 437 28.11 -3.23 20.40
C VAL A 437 26.96 -4.21 20.55
N SER A 438 25.75 -3.71 20.78
CA SER A 438 24.53 -4.52 20.74
C SER A 438 24.17 -4.90 19.29
N ASN A 439 23.30 -5.91 19.11
CA ASN A 439 22.76 -6.23 17.79
C ASN A 439 22.07 -5.01 17.13
N HIS A 440 21.43 -4.16 17.92
CA HIS A 440 20.80 -2.97 17.41
C HIS A 440 21.80 -1.90 16.97
N ASP A 441 22.86 -1.68 17.76
CA ASP A 441 23.92 -0.74 17.39
C ASP A 441 24.62 -1.18 16.09
N GLU A 442 24.90 -2.49 15.94
CA GLU A 442 25.47 -3.03 14.70
C GLU A 442 24.55 -2.76 13.50
N LEU A 443 23.23 -2.97 13.65
CA LEU A 443 22.26 -2.66 12.62
C LEU A 443 22.28 -1.17 12.26
N MET A 444 22.30 -0.28 13.26
CA MET A 444 22.30 1.17 13.05
C MET A 444 23.64 1.69 12.52
N CYS A 445 24.78 1.10 12.88
CA CYS A 445 26.04 1.38 12.22
C CYS A 445 25.97 1.18 10.70
N ASN A 446 25.33 0.09 10.28
CA ASN A 446 25.10 -0.19 8.86
C ASN A 446 24.11 0.80 8.22
N PHE A 447 23.05 1.18 8.93
CA PHE A 447 22.10 2.21 8.49
C PHE A 447 22.80 3.53 8.12
N PHE A 448 23.66 4.03 8.99
CA PHE A 448 24.41 5.25 8.74
C PHE A 448 25.47 5.07 7.66
N ALA A 449 26.25 4.01 7.74
CA ALA A 449 27.37 3.77 6.83
C ALA A 449 26.92 3.59 5.37
N GLN A 450 25.78 2.95 5.11
CA GLN A 450 25.32 2.70 3.75
C GLN A 450 24.83 3.98 3.06
N ALA A 451 24.15 4.86 3.78
CA ALA A 451 23.73 6.16 3.26
C ALA A 451 24.93 7.01 2.87
N ASP A 452 25.98 7.05 3.70
CA ASP A 452 27.21 7.78 3.41
C ASP A 452 28.01 7.15 2.27
N ALA A 453 28.13 5.83 2.24
CA ALA A 453 28.83 5.13 1.16
C ALA A 453 28.17 5.38 -0.22
N LEU A 454 26.84 5.42 -0.28
CA LEU A 454 26.11 5.75 -1.50
C LEU A 454 26.32 7.22 -1.93
N ALA A 455 26.34 8.15 -0.99
CA ALA A 455 26.54 9.57 -1.28
C ALA A 455 27.98 9.87 -1.71
N CYS A 456 28.97 9.41 -0.93
CA CYS A 456 30.38 9.76 -1.12
C CYS A 456 31.07 8.89 -2.16
N GLY A 457 30.78 7.60 -2.21
CA GLY A 457 31.52 6.62 -2.99
C GLY A 457 32.99 6.48 -2.52
N LYS A 458 33.83 5.98 -3.39
CA LYS A 458 35.28 5.84 -3.18
C LYS A 458 36.05 6.08 -4.47
N SER A 459 36.89 7.09 -4.48
CA SER A 459 37.63 7.54 -5.66
C SER A 459 38.88 6.68 -5.93
N GLU A 460 39.37 6.72 -7.16
CA GLU A 460 40.66 6.11 -7.53
C GLU A 460 41.83 6.68 -6.73
N ILE A 461 41.78 7.98 -6.40
CA ILE A 461 42.84 8.66 -5.61
C ILE A 461 42.92 8.02 -4.22
N GLU A 462 41.80 7.83 -3.56
CA GLU A 462 41.72 7.18 -2.25
C GLU A 462 42.22 5.74 -2.31
N LEU A 463 41.83 4.98 -3.36
CA LEU A 463 42.27 3.60 -3.55
C LEU A 463 43.80 3.50 -3.79
N ARG A 464 44.38 4.44 -4.53
CA ARG A 464 45.85 4.53 -4.73
C ARG A 464 46.56 4.84 -3.43
N ALA A 465 46.04 5.77 -2.63
CA ALA A 465 46.57 6.08 -1.32
C ALA A 465 46.54 4.87 -0.35
N GLU A 466 45.58 4.00 -0.51
CA GLU A 466 45.47 2.73 0.22
C GLU A 466 46.31 1.60 -0.37
N SER A 467 47.10 1.89 -1.39
CA SER A 467 47.98 0.90 -2.08
C SER A 467 47.20 -0.25 -2.72
N VAL A 468 45.99 0.01 -3.21
CA VAL A 468 45.22 -0.97 -3.97
C VAL A 468 45.93 -1.25 -5.31
N PRO A 469 46.14 -2.50 -5.71
CA PRO A 469 46.77 -2.85 -7.00
C PRO A 469 46.02 -2.23 -8.19
N ASP A 470 46.75 -1.67 -9.18
CA ASP A 470 46.17 -0.92 -10.29
C ASP A 470 45.06 -1.67 -11.04
N HIS A 471 45.21 -2.99 -11.25
CA HIS A 471 44.20 -3.77 -11.93
C HIS A 471 42.88 -3.93 -11.15
N LEU A 472 42.87 -3.67 -9.83
CA LEU A 472 41.66 -3.70 -8.98
C LEU A 472 41.02 -2.33 -8.82
N ILE A 473 41.72 -1.23 -9.12
CA ILE A 473 41.21 0.12 -8.92
C ILE A 473 39.87 0.34 -9.65
N PRO A 474 39.72 0.01 -10.95
CA PRO A 474 38.45 0.18 -11.64
C PRO A 474 37.30 -0.62 -11.02
N HIS A 475 37.61 -1.78 -10.43
CA HIS A 475 36.62 -2.67 -9.80
C HIS A 475 36.24 -2.23 -8.38
N LYS A 476 37.09 -1.49 -7.71
CA LYS A 476 36.89 -1.01 -6.33
C LYS A 476 36.49 0.46 -6.26
N SER A 477 36.46 1.18 -7.39
CA SER A 477 35.97 2.53 -7.48
C SER A 477 34.45 2.56 -7.39
N PHE A 478 33.91 3.46 -6.56
CA PHE A 478 32.50 3.71 -6.38
C PHE A 478 32.23 5.18 -6.71
N THR A 479 31.40 5.43 -7.69
CA THR A 479 31.14 6.80 -8.15
C THR A 479 30.48 7.67 -7.11
N GLY A 480 29.82 7.08 -6.10
CA GLY A 480 28.99 7.84 -5.18
C GLY A 480 27.83 8.52 -5.91
N ASN A 481 27.47 9.71 -5.41
CA ASN A 481 26.43 10.57 -5.99
C ASN A 481 25.07 9.84 -6.16
N ARG A 482 24.72 8.97 -5.21
CA ARG A 482 23.51 8.15 -5.19
C ARG A 482 22.60 8.68 -4.10
N PRO A 483 21.44 9.26 -4.50
CA PRO A 483 20.60 9.99 -3.55
C PRO A 483 19.90 9.06 -2.57
N SER A 484 19.74 9.55 -1.35
CA SER A 484 18.94 8.87 -0.33
C SER A 484 18.22 9.84 0.60
N THR A 485 17.19 9.34 1.26
CA THR A 485 16.51 9.96 2.40
C THR A 485 16.65 9.04 3.59
N SER A 486 16.97 9.58 4.75
CA SER A 486 17.01 8.84 6.01
C SER A 486 15.84 9.26 6.89
N ILE A 487 15.03 8.29 7.33
CA ILE A 487 13.91 8.48 8.24
C ILE A 487 14.26 7.74 9.54
N LEU A 488 14.26 8.46 10.66
CA LEU A 488 14.55 7.88 11.97
C LEU A 488 13.34 8.06 12.89
N LEU A 489 12.77 6.95 13.33
CA LEU A 489 11.64 6.92 14.26
C LEU A 489 12.16 6.74 15.70
N PRO A 490 11.50 7.30 16.71
CA PRO A 490 11.91 7.10 18.11
C PRO A 490 11.82 5.62 18.55
N SER A 491 10.81 4.92 18.09
CA SER A 491 10.58 3.48 18.25
C SER A 491 9.62 3.01 17.18
N LEU A 492 9.46 1.69 17.00
CA LEU A 492 8.39 1.15 16.18
C LEU A 492 7.29 0.58 17.08
N ASP A 493 6.17 1.27 17.15
CA ASP A 493 4.95 0.89 17.85
C ASP A 493 3.72 1.14 16.95
N ALA A 494 2.53 1.04 17.51
CA ALA A 494 1.30 1.27 16.76
C ALA A 494 1.21 2.71 16.22
N TYR A 495 1.63 3.70 17.03
CA TYR A 495 1.57 5.10 16.65
C TYR A 495 2.51 5.42 15.47
N THR A 496 3.78 5.08 15.61
CA THR A 496 4.79 5.34 14.56
C THR A 496 4.57 4.49 13.31
N THR A 497 3.96 3.30 13.45
CA THR A 497 3.49 2.51 12.29
C THR A 497 2.40 3.27 11.52
N GLY A 498 1.50 3.95 12.22
CA GLY A 498 0.50 4.83 11.61
C GLY A 498 1.12 6.04 10.92
N GLN A 499 2.13 6.68 11.55
CA GLN A 499 2.85 7.80 10.96
C GLN A 499 3.52 7.41 9.63
N ILE A 500 4.25 6.29 9.61
CA ILE A 500 4.93 5.82 8.39
C ILE A 500 3.94 5.47 7.27
N LEU A 501 2.79 4.88 7.59
CA LEU A 501 1.74 4.62 6.63
C LEU A 501 1.26 5.90 5.97
N SER A 502 0.82 6.87 6.77
CA SER A 502 0.27 8.14 6.28
C SER A 502 1.30 8.98 5.53
N LEU A 503 2.57 8.94 5.95
CA LEU A 503 3.67 9.61 5.25
C LEU A 503 3.76 9.15 3.77
N TYR A 504 3.75 7.85 3.52
CA TYR A 504 3.84 7.33 2.16
C TYR A 504 2.54 7.52 1.37
N GLU A 505 1.37 7.40 2.00
CA GLU A 505 0.08 7.69 1.35
C GLU A 505 0.03 9.15 0.87
N ALA A 506 0.41 10.11 1.73
CA ALA A 506 0.43 11.53 1.41
C ALA A 506 1.50 11.86 0.35
N ARG A 507 2.72 11.30 0.45
CA ARG A 507 3.79 11.44 -0.56
C ARG A 507 3.30 11.02 -1.95
N VAL A 508 2.62 9.90 -2.06
CA VAL A 508 2.07 9.38 -3.33
C VAL A 508 0.98 10.31 -3.89
N ALA A 509 0.12 10.85 -3.03
CA ALA A 509 -0.89 11.83 -3.43
C ALA A 509 -0.25 13.13 -3.97
N VAL A 510 0.78 13.65 -3.30
CA VAL A 510 1.55 14.82 -3.77
C VAL A 510 2.11 14.61 -5.18
N GLN A 511 2.76 13.46 -5.40
CA GLN A 511 3.31 13.11 -6.71
C GLN A 511 2.23 13.15 -7.79
N GLY A 512 1.10 12.47 -7.56
CA GLY A 512 0.00 12.41 -8.51
C GLY A 512 -0.64 13.78 -8.78
N PHE A 513 -0.79 14.60 -7.75
CA PHE A 513 -1.33 15.95 -7.88
C PHE A 513 -0.44 16.87 -8.72
N VAL A 514 0.88 16.79 -8.55
CA VAL A 514 1.84 17.58 -9.32
C VAL A 514 1.95 17.07 -10.75
N TRP A 515 2.04 15.75 -10.96
CA TRP A 515 2.04 15.15 -12.30
C TRP A 515 0.70 15.33 -13.05
N GLY A 516 -0.37 15.71 -12.36
CA GLY A 516 -1.70 15.89 -12.96
C GLY A 516 -2.35 14.58 -13.41
N ILE A 517 -2.07 13.48 -12.72
CA ILE A 517 -2.62 12.14 -12.98
C ILE A 517 -3.71 11.78 -11.95
N ASN A 518 -4.57 10.81 -12.30
CA ASN A 518 -5.50 10.23 -11.32
C ASN A 518 -4.81 9.10 -10.53
N SER A 519 -4.41 9.39 -9.30
CA SER A 519 -3.75 8.42 -8.41
C SER A 519 -4.72 7.44 -7.73
N PHE A 520 -6.02 7.57 -7.93
CA PHE A 520 -7.02 6.90 -7.08
C PHE A 520 -7.87 5.86 -7.83
N ASP A 521 -7.70 5.71 -9.14
CA ASP A 521 -8.22 4.62 -9.95
C ASP A 521 -7.16 3.54 -10.23
N GLN A 522 -7.56 2.44 -10.90
CA GLN A 522 -6.67 1.31 -11.23
C GLN A 522 -7.09 0.58 -12.52
N TRP A 523 -7.41 1.28 -13.58
CA TRP A 523 -7.87 0.70 -14.85
C TRP A 523 -6.88 -0.32 -15.46
N GLY A 524 -5.58 -0.17 -15.19
CA GLY A 524 -4.53 -1.06 -15.68
C GLY A 524 -4.66 -2.52 -15.24
N VAL A 525 -5.38 -2.81 -14.15
CA VAL A 525 -5.55 -4.19 -13.66
C VAL A 525 -6.85 -4.85 -14.17
N GLU A 526 -7.74 -4.13 -14.86
CA GLU A 526 -9.04 -4.65 -15.26
C GLU A 526 -8.95 -5.61 -16.47
N LEU A 527 -8.11 -5.30 -17.46
CA LEU A 527 -7.95 -6.12 -18.66
C LEU A 527 -7.55 -7.57 -18.32
N GLY A 528 -6.64 -7.76 -17.38
CA GLY A 528 -6.22 -9.09 -16.94
C GLY A 528 -7.36 -9.91 -16.35
N LYS A 529 -8.24 -9.29 -15.56
CA LYS A 529 -9.42 -9.93 -14.96
C LYS A 529 -10.43 -10.41 -16.00
N VAL A 530 -10.69 -9.58 -17.01
CA VAL A 530 -11.58 -9.93 -18.14
C VAL A 530 -11.03 -11.13 -18.90
N LEU A 531 -9.74 -11.10 -19.25
CA LEU A 531 -9.08 -12.21 -19.95
C LEU A 531 -9.07 -13.49 -19.10
N ALA A 532 -8.77 -13.40 -17.81
CA ALA A 532 -8.78 -14.53 -16.88
C ALA A 532 -10.17 -15.18 -16.79
N SER A 533 -11.23 -14.39 -16.75
CA SER A 533 -12.62 -14.90 -16.73
C SER A 533 -12.94 -15.67 -18.02
N ARG A 534 -12.55 -15.16 -19.17
CA ARG A 534 -12.72 -15.85 -20.45
C ARG A 534 -11.92 -17.17 -20.52
N ILE A 535 -10.65 -17.15 -20.06
CA ILE A 535 -9.82 -18.36 -19.99
C ILE A 535 -10.45 -19.40 -19.06
N ARG A 536 -10.93 -19.00 -17.90
CA ARG A 536 -11.61 -19.88 -16.91
C ARG A 536 -12.78 -20.63 -17.54
N THR A 537 -13.67 -19.91 -18.21
CA THR A 537 -14.84 -20.52 -18.90
C THR A 537 -14.41 -21.50 -19.98
N THR A 538 -13.41 -21.13 -20.79
CA THR A 538 -12.91 -21.97 -21.87
C THR A 538 -12.21 -23.23 -21.34
N MET A 539 -11.40 -23.12 -20.29
CA MET A 539 -10.73 -24.26 -19.64
C MET A 539 -11.76 -25.22 -19.04
N ASN A 540 -12.79 -24.68 -18.38
CA ASN A 540 -13.87 -25.51 -17.82
C ASN A 540 -14.57 -26.30 -18.93
N ARG A 541 -14.95 -25.66 -20.03
CA ARG A 541 -15.53 -26.31 -21.19
C ARG A 541 -14.60 -27.39 -21.77
N ALA A 542 -13.31 -27.05 -22.00
CA ALA A 542 -12.32 -27.99 -22.53
C ALA A 542 -12.18 -29.25 -21.66
N ARG A 543 -12.22 -29.11 -20.33
CA ARG A 543 -12.22 -30.25 -19.39
C ARG A 543 -13.49 -31.07 -19.48
N THR A 544 -14.66 -30.41 -19.44
CA THR A 544 -15.96 -31.08 -19.48
C THR A 544 -16.16 -31.85 -20.79
N GLU A 545 -15.76 -31.26 -21.92
CA GLU A 545 -15.90 -31.89 -23.25
C GLU A 545 -14.69 -32.78 -23.61
N ASN A 546 -13.66 -32.84 -22.79
CA ASN A 546 -12.39 -33.53 -23.07
C ASN A 546 -11.78 -33.12 -24.44
N LYS A 547 -11.80 -31.82 -24.74
CA LYS A 547 -11.32 -31.27 -26.00
C LYS A 547 -10.18 -30.27 -25.80
N LYS A 548 -9.21 -30.28 -26.73
CA LYS A 548 -8.15 -29.26 -26.77
C LYS A 548 -8.72 -27.94 -27.33
N LEU A 549 -8.14 -26.82 -26.88
CA LEU A 549 -8.40 -25.53 -27.46
C LEU A 549 -7.91 -25.47 -28.91
N SER A 550 -8.65 -24.76 -29.77
CA SER A 550 -8.40 -24.55 -31.17
C SER A 550 -8.43 -23.05 -31.52
N SER A 551 -8.07 -22.69 -32.75
CA SER A 551 -8.12 -21.30 -33.25
C SER A 551 -9.50 -20.66 -33.11
N GLY A 552 -10.59 -21.46 -33.11
CA GLY A 552 -11.96 -20.98 -32.90
C GLY A 552 -12.24 -20.45 -31.49
N ASP A 553 -11.39 -20.72 -30.50
CA ASP A 553 -11.55 -20.24 -29.13
C ASP A 553 -11.07 -18.79 -28.94
N GLY A 554 -10.46 -18.18 -29.99
CA GLY A 554 -10.14 -16.76 -30.04
C GLY A 554 -8.99 -16.31 -29.15
N PHE A 555 -8.08 -17.23 -28.80
CA PHE A 555 -6.81 -16.92 -28.14
C PHE A 555 -5.66 -16.94 -29.15
N ASN A 556 -4.58 -16.23 -28.84
CA ASN A 556 -3.37 -16.31 -29.65
C ASN A 556 -2.73 -17.72 -29.55
N PRO A 557 -1.91 -18.13 -30.57
CA PRO A 557 -1.33 -19.47 -30.60
C PRO A 557 -0.48 -19.83 -29.39
N SER A 558 0.24 -18.88 -28.79
CA SER A 558 1.06 -19.10 -27.59
C SER A 558 0.19 -19.47 -26.39
N THR A 559 -0.84 -18.67 -26.10
CA THR A 559 -1.79 -18.92 -25.01
C THR A 559 -2.48 -20.27 -25.17
N MET A 560 -2.94 -20.60 -26.39
CA MET A 560 -3.59 -21.88 -26.68
C MET A 560 -2.65 -23.08 -26.41
N LYS A 561 -1.40 -22.99 -26.86
CA LYS A 561 -0.42 -24.05 -26.63
C LYS A 561 -0.15 -24.25 -25.14
N MET A 562 0.02 -23.16 -24.39
CA MET A 562 0.23 -23.23 -22.93
C MET A 562 -0.97 -23.83 -22.21
N ILE A 563 -2.19 -23.39 -22.53
CA ILE A 563 -3.41 -23.93 -21.91
C ILE A 563 -3.54 -25.42 -22.25
N ASN A 564 -3.38 -25.82 -23.52
CA ASN A 564 -3.44 -27.21 -23.91
C ASN A 564 -2.39 -28.07 -23.19
N ARG A 565 -1.16 -27.56 -23.05
CA ARG A 565 -0.11 -28.25 -22.27
C ARG A 565 -0.47 -28.37 -20.80
N TYR A 566 -1.05 -27.33 -20.21
CA TYR A 566 -1.55 -27.36 -18.84
C TYR A 566 -2.67 -28.38 -18.65
N LEU A 567 -3.58 -28.47 -19.61
CA LEU A 567 -4.71 -29.43 -19.57
C LEU A 567 -4.26 -30.89 -19.80
N GLU A 568 -3.12 -31.13 -20.46
CA GLU A 568 -2.51 -32.47 -20.59
C GLU A 568 -1.95 -32.99 -19.27
N GLY A 569 -1.51 -32.10 -18.40
CA GLY A 569 -1.18 -32.47 -17.02
C GLY A 569 -2.46 -33.03 -16.39
N LYS A 570 -2.51 -34.34 -16.13
CA LYS A 570 -3.59 -34.96 -15.38
C LYS A 570 -3.56 -34.41 -13.95
N ALA A 571 -4.12 -33.22 -13.75
CA ALA A 571 -4.56 -32.86 -12.44
C ALA A 571 -5.61 -33.90 -12.06
N GLN A 572 -5.27 -34.81 -11.20
CA GLN A 572 -6.27 -35.57 -10.44
C GLN A 572 -7.01 -34.55 -9.55
N LEU A 573 -7.92 -33.84 -10.18
CA LEU A 573 -8.88 -33.02 -9.47
C LEU A 573 -9.93 -33.97 -8.90
N LEU A 574 -9.56 -34.62 -7.81
CA LEU A 574 -10.52 -35.10 -6.85
C LEU A 574 -11.10 -33.88 -6.17
N TYR A 575 -12.05 -33.20 -6.84
CA TYR A 575 -12.98 -32.36 -6.13
C TYR A 575 -13.94 -33.33 -5.41
N PRO A 576 -13.93 -33.38 -4.08
CA PRO A 576 -15.06 -33.98 -3.39
C PRO A 576 -16.29 -33.20 -3.87
N GLU A 577 -17.36 -33.91 -4.21
CA GLU A 577 -18.65 -33.26 -4.46
C GLU A 577 -18.96 -32.36 -3.27
N PRO A 578 -19.31 -31.08 -3.49
CA PRO A 578 -19.65 -30.20 -2.38
C PRO A 578 -20.80 -30.86 -1.59
N LYS A 579 -20.55 -31.23 -0.35
CA LYS A 579 -21.59 -31.82 0.53
C LYS A 579 -22.74 -30.83 0.76
N ASP A 580 -22.46 -29.53 0.55
CA ASP A 580 -23.38 -28.42 0.78
C ASP A 580 -23.25 -27.36 -0.31
N VAL A 581 -24.34 -27.10 -1.01
CA VAL A 581 -24.44 -26.03 -2.00
C VAL A 581 -25.12 -24.84 -1.34
N PHE A 582 -24.40 -23.71 -1.24
CA PHE A 582 -25.00 -22.44 -0.85
C PHE A 582 -25.54 -21.72 -2.08
N PRO A 583 -26.60 -20.89 -1.97
CA PRO A 583 -27.20 -20.20 -3.12
C PRO A 583 -26.20 -19.40 -3.97
N CYS A 584 -25.17 -18.81 -3.35
CA CYS A 584 -24.11 -18.06 -4.03
C CYS A 584 -23.07 -18.93 -4.76
N ASP A 585 -23.06 -20.24 -4.57
CA ASP A 585 -22.14 -21.18 -5.23
C ASP A 585 -22.67 -21.62 -6.60
N ILE A 586 -23.94 -21.32 -6.90
CA ILE A 586 -24.57 -21.58 -8.20
C ILE A 586 -24.08 -20.48 -9.16
N ILE A 587 -23.05 -20.81 -9.95
CA ILE A 587 -22.35 -19.90 -10.88
C ILE A 587 -23.26 -19.26 -11.95
N ASN A 588 -24.48 -19.77 -12.14
CA ASN A 588 -25.44 -19.33 -13.17
C ASN A 588 -26.66 -18.58 -12.63
N SER A 589 -26.72 -18.21 -11.36
CA SER A 589 -27.81 -17.36 -10.91
C SER A 589 -27.57 -15.93 -11.42
N ASP A 590 -28.55 -15.34 -12.10
CA ASP A 590 -28.50 -13.94 -12.56
C ASP A 590 -28.25 -12.93 -11.42
N GLU A 591 -28.45 -13.37 -10.18
CA GLU A 591 -28.19 -12.61 -8.95
C GLU A 591 -26.69 -12.47 -8.60
N CYS A 592 -25.81 -13.32 -9.15
CA CYS A 592 -24.35 -13.30 -8.92
C CYS A 592 -23.57 -12.68 -10.08
N ARG A 593 -24.19 -12.20 -11.13
CA ARG A 593 -23.52 -11.47 -12.21
C ARG A 593 -23.15 -10.06 -11.72
N PRO A 594 -21.93 -9.59 -11.97
CA PRO A 594 -21.63 -8.16 -11.77
C PRO A 594 -22.55 -7.34 -12.67
N PRO A 595 -22.98 -6.15 -12.24
CA PRO A 595 -23.77 -5.28 -13.09
C PRO A 595 -23.05 -5.01 -14.41
N THR A 596 -23.77 -5.16 -15.53
CA THR A 596 -23.26 -5.00 -16.90
C THR A 596 -22.89 -3.56 -17.29
N SER A 597 -22.84 -2.64 -16.35
CA SER A 597 -22.59 -1.22 -16.56
C SER A 597 -21.12 -0.81 -16.50
N TYR A 598 -20.19 -1.73 -16.77
CA TYR A 598 -18.76 -1.41 -16.97
C TYR A 598 -18.26 -2.02 -18.28
N VAL A 599 -18.80 -1.56 -19.40
CA VAL A 599 -18.19 -1.69 -20.74
C VAL A 599 -17.72 -0.32 -21.20
#